data_f1d5a1b2c1fe43f4b36445b992657c55
#
_entry.id   f1d5a1b2c1fe43f4b36445b992657c55
#
_cell.length_a   1.000
_cell.length_b   1.000
_cell.length_c   1.000
_cell.angle_alpha   90.00
_cell.angle_beta   90.00
_cell.angle_gamma   90.00
#
_symmetry.space_group_name_H-M   'P 1'
#
loop_
_entity.id
_entity.type
_entity.pdbx_description
1 polymer ?
#
loop_
_entity_poly.entity_id
_entity_poly.type
_entity_poly.pdbx_seq_one_letter_code
_entity_poly.pdbx_strand_id
1 'polypeptide(L)'
;MLRLQSGFELDYANIYNESCIQERDVNNFERAIQNVWRHTNILRSTGFEEGHVSKDGLPEPVLFYQLPYISEDGINTPDMLKRLYELRDYARHNIDTVVSVGIGGSYLGSKVIFDVQCGAFWNNLSTEERNGYPRMYFAGFNVDGDYLAGLIRTLEYQAQKKGPDYKVMLVITSKSGSTIEPMANFMILEKALQDRNINYEVVAVTDVSDDEHPTILRAMALENNWKTYSIPYGVGGRFSVFTEVGFVLSLIHI
;
A
#
# COMPACT_ATOMS: atom_id res chain seq x y z
N MET A 1 6.35 -25.07 -23.06
CA MET A 1 6.13 -24.87 -21.60
C MET A 1 7.47 -24.82 -20.89
N LEU A 2 7.75 -23.73 -20.17
CA LEU A 2 8.93 -23.58 -19.32
C LEU A 2 8.56 -23.95 -17.88
N ARG A 3 9.36 -24.80 -17.24
CA ARG A 3 9.20 -25.16 -15.82
C ARG A 3 10.50 -24.85 -15.08
N LEU A 4 10.40 -24.11 -13.98
CA LEU A 4 11.52 -23.82 -13.10
C LEU A 4 11.52 -24.74 -11.88
N GLN A 5 12.68 -24.89 -11.23
CA GLN A 5 12.80 -25.68 -9.99
C GLN A 5 11.95 -25.12 -8.83
N SER A 6 11.60 -23.81 -8.89
CA SER A 6 10.71 -23.16 -7.95
C SER A 6 9.23 -23.59 -8.06
N GLY A 7 8.88 -24.42 -9.02
CA GLY A 7 7.50 -24.80 -9.35
C GLY A 7 6.79 -23.82 -10.29
N PHE A 8 7.45 -22.73 -10.68
CA PHE A 8 6.87 -21.81 -11.67
C PHE A 8 6.79 -22.49 -13.03
N GLU A 9 5.61 -22.42 -13.65
CA GLU A 9 5.35 -22.92 -15.01
C GLU A 9 4.86 -21.80 -15.92
N LEU A 10 5.46 -21.67 -17.10
CA LEU A 10 5.02 -20.74 -18.12
C LEU A 10 4.65 -21.52 -19.39
N ASP A 11 3.37 -21.52 -19.72
CA ASP A 11 2.89 -22.03 -21.00
C ASP A 11 2.85 -20.89 -22.04
N TYR A 12 3.72 -20.98 -23.02
CA TYR A 12 3.84 -20.00 -24.09
C TYR A 12 3.39 -20.57 -25.47
N ALA A 13 2.71 -21.72 -25.47
CA ALA A 13 2.30 -22.38 -26.72
C ALA A 13 1.39 -21.51 -27.58
N ASN A 14 0.53 -20.70 -26.94
CA ASN A 14 -0.39 -19.80 -27.65
C ASN A 14 0.27 -18.55 -28.24
N ILE A 15 1.54 -18.28 -27.93
CA ILE A 15 2.30 -17.16 -28.52
C ILE A 15 2.79 -17.50 -29.92
N TYR A 16 3.03 -18.79 -30.19
CA TYR A 16 3.49 -19.27 -31.46
C TYR A 16 2.33 -19.50 -32.43
N ASN A 17 2.26 -18.72 -33.48
CA ASN A 17 1.37 -18.96 -34.64
C ASN A 17 1.93 -18.33 -35.90
N GLU A 18 1.35 -18.67 -37.06
CA GLU A 18 1.83 -18.24 -38.36
C GLU A 18 1.86 -16.71 -38.54
N SER A 19 1.02 -15.98 -37.80
CA SER A 19 0.89 -14.52 -37.90
C SER A 19 1.59 -13.75 -36.78
N CYS A 20 2.17 -14.43 -35.78
CA CYS A 20 2.82 -13.79 -34.64
C CYS A 20 4.31 -14.20 -34.55
N ILE A 21 4.68 -14.87 -33.44
CA ILE A 21 6.06 -15.27 -33.16
C ILE A 21 6.28 -16.71 -33.61
N GLN A 22 7.33 -16.95 -34.39
CA GLN A 22 7.77 -18.28 -34.78
C GLN A 22 9.04 -18.67 -33.99
N GLU A 23 9.31 -19.96 -33.88
CA GLU A 23 10.49 -20.48 -33.17
C GLU A 23 11.81 -19.84 -33.62
N ARG A 24 11.94 -19.58 -34.93
CA ARG A 24 13.10 -18.86 -35.47
C ARG A 24 13.27 -17.44 -34.93
N ASP A 25 12.17 -16.77 -34.58
CA ASP A 25 12.20 -15.41 -34.06
C ASP A 25 12.73 -15.40 -32.62
N VAL A 26 12.37 -16.42 -31.82
CA VAL A 26 12.94 -16.61 -30.48
C VAL A 26 14.44 -16.79 -30.51
N ASN A 27 14.95 -17.57 -31.48
CA ASN A 27 16.39 -17.78 -31.63
C ASN A 27 17.13 -16.48 -32.01
N ASN A 28 16.47 -15.57 -32.75
CA ASN A 28 17.02 -14.25 -33.08
C ASN A 28 17.10 -13.31 -31.88
N PHE A 29 16.31 -13.58 -30.83
CA PHE A 29 16.32 -12.80 -29.59
C PHE A 29 17.33 -13.29 -28.56
N GLU A 30 18.10 -14.34 -28.81
CA GLU A 30 19.04 -14.91 -27.85
C GLU A 30 19.96 -13.83 -27.24
N ARG A 31 20.53 -12.96 -28.10
CA ARG A 31 21.39 -11.86 -27.63
C ARG A 31 20.65 -10.86 -26.74
N ALA A 32 19.41 -10.55 -27.04
CA ALA A 32 18.57 -9.66 -26.22
C ALA A 32 18.25 -10.31 -24.87
N ILE A 33 17.93 -11.61 -24.88
CA ILE A 33 17.67 -12.39 -23.66
C ILE A 33 18.92 -12.43 -22.77
N GLN A 34 20.09 -12.66 -23.32
CA GLN A 34 21.35 -12.63 -22.57
C GLN A 34 21.66 -11.26 -22.00
N ASN A 35 21.34 -10.17 -22.71
CA ASN A 35 21.47 -8.82 -22.18
C ASN A 35 20.52 -8.58 -21.03
N VAL A 36 19.25 -8.92 -21.15
CA VAL A 36 18.26 -8.80 -20.05
C VAL A 36 18.71 -9.60 -18.84
N TRP A 37 19.16 -10.84 -19.03
CA TRP A 37 19.68 -11.67 -17.93
C TRP A 37 20.88 -11.02 -17.23
N ARG A 38 21.81 -10.45 -17.98
CA ARG A 38 22.97 -9.73 -17.43
C ARG A 38 22.54 -8.51 -16.61
N HIS A 39 21.63 -7.67 -17.15
CA HIS A 39 21.09 -6.50 -16.44
C HIS A 39 20.36 -6.90 -15.18
N THR A 40 19.54 -7.96 -15.23
CA THR A 40 18.84 -8.48 -14.05
C THR A 40 19.81 -8.95 -12.96
N ASN A 41 20.92 -9.59 -13.34
CA ASN A 41 21.92 -10.00 -12.33
C ASN A 41 22.69 -8.82 -11.75
N ILE A 42 22.99 -7.78 -12.53
CA ILE A 42 23.58 -6.54 -12.03
C ILE A 42 22.61 -5.89 -11.04
N LEU A 43 21.34 -5.72 -11.41
CA LEU A 43 20.32 -5.20 -10.53
C LEU A 43 20.24 -5.97 -9.20
N ARG A 44 20.19 -7.29 -9.24
CA ARG A 44 20.15 -8.14 -8.05
C ARG A 44 21.38 -8.01 -7.15
N SER A 45 22.54 -7.80 -7.74
CA SER A 45 23.82 -7.72 -6.98
C SER A 45 24.12 -6.32 -6.45
N THR A 46 23.66 -5.28 -7.15
CA THR A 46 23.99 -3.88 -6.81
C THR A 46 22.83 -3.09 -6.25
N GLY A 47 21.59 -3.49 -6.56
CA GLY A 47 20.38 -2.70 -6.27
C GLY A 47 20.13 -1.56 -7.25
N PHE A 48 20.95 -1.42 -8.31
CA PHE A 48 20.84 -0.31 -9.26
C PHE A 48 20.67 -0.81 -10.70
N GLU A 49 19.87 -0.09 -11.46
CA GLU A 49 19.63 -0.29 -12.89
C GLU A 49 20.31 0.84 -13.66
N GLU A 50 21.01 0.52 -14.75
CA GLU A 50 21.64 1.50 -15.61
C GLU A 50 20.59 2.43 -16.23
N GLY A 51 20.77 3.74 -16.06
CA GLY A 51 19.84 4.76 -16.56
C GLY A 51 18.61 5.01 -15.67
N HIS A 52 18.43 4.27 -14.58
CA HIS A 52 17.41 4.59 -13.57
C HIS A 52 17.94 5.64 -12.61
N VAL A 53 17.48 6.88 -12.79
CA VAL A 53 17.94 8.04 -12.03
C VAL A 53 16.78 8.85 -11.45
N SER A 54 17.03 9.51 -10.33
CA SER A 54 16.12 10.46 -9.71
C SER A 54 15.94 11.71 -10.60
N LYS A 55 15.05 12.61 -10.19
CA LYS A 55 14.85 13.90 -10.86
C LYS A 55 16.12 14.74 -10.93
N ASP A 56 17.03 14.55 -9.98
CA ASP A 56 18.30 15.26 -9.88
C ASP A 56 19.44 14.57 -10.64
N GLY A 57 19.12 13.51 -11.38
CA GLY A 57 20.08 12.75 -12.22
C GLY A 57 20.99 11.81 -11.41
N LEU A 58 20.72 11.59 -10.14
CA LEU A 58 21.48 10.65 -9.29
C LEU A 58 20.92 9.23 -9.45
N PRO A 59 21.76 8.18 -9.40
CA PRO A 59 21.30 6.81 -9.44
C PRO A 59 20.26 6.55 -8.33
N GLU A 60 19.11 6.01 -8.70
CA GLU A 60 18.04 5.63 -7.76
C GLU A 60 18.01 4.12 -7.62
N PRO A 61 18.01 3.57 -6.38
CA PRO A 61 17.96 2.12 -6.19
C PRO A 61 16.62 1.53 -6.60
N VAL A 62 16.66 0.25 -7.00
CA VAL A 62 15.48 -0.55 -7.37
C VAL A 62 15.50 -1.81 -6.51
N LEU A 63 14.75 -1.81 -5.42
CA LEU A 63 14.88 -2.78 -4.33
C LEU A 63 13.65 -3.68 -4.11
N PHE A 64 12.63 -3.60 -4.97
CA PHE A 64 11.40 -4.35 -4.81
C PHE A 64 11.59 -5.88 -4.71
N TYR A 65 12.64 -6.42 -5.29
CA TYR A 65 12.96 -7.85 -5.25
C TYR A 65 13.44 -8.33 -3.87
N GLN A 66 13.75 -7.41 -2.95
CA GLN A 66 14.15 -7.72 -1.57
C GLN A 66 12.94 -7.88 -0.64
N LEU A 67 11.76 -7.40 -1.04
CA LEU A 67 10.57 -7.36 -0.18
C LEU A 67 10.10 -8.72 0.38
N PRO A 68 10.30 -9.88 -0.31
CA PRO A 68 9.96 -11.18 0.27
C PRO A 68 10.84 -11.61 1.44
N TYR A 69 11.97 -10.95 1.65
CA TYR A 69 12.94 -11.31 2.69
C TYR A 69 12.80 -10.38 3.89
N ILE A 70 12.85 -10.98 5.09
CA ILE A 70 12.84 -10.26 6.37
C ILE A 70 14.22 -10.42 6.97
N SER A 71 14.92 -9.32 7.18
CA SER A 71 16.27 -9.31 7.78
C SER A 71 16.52 -7.99 8.52
N GLU A 72 17.45 -7.98 9.44
CA GLU A 72 17.77 -6.78 10.25
C GLU A 72 18.20 -5.58 9.38
N ASP A 73 18.96 -5.86 8.31
CA ASP A 73 19.46 -4.83 7.38
C ASP A 73 18.59 -4.71 6.11
N GLY A 74 17.44 -5.35 6.07
CA GLY A 74 16.55 -5.36 4.90
C GLY A 74 15.57 -4.21 4.88
N ILE A 75 14.78 -4.15 3.78
CA ILE A 75 13.64 -3.23 3.69
C ILE A 75 12.57 -3.62 4.71
N ASN A 76 12.26 -4.91 4.79
CA ASN A 76 11.35 -5.47 5.76
C ASN A 76 12.15 -6.05 6.92
N THR A 77 12.01 -5.47 8.11
CA THR A 77 12.74 -5.87 9.31
C THR A 77 11.83 -6.55 10.34
N PRO A 78 12.39 -7.37 11.24
CA PRO A 78 11.63 -7.93 12.37
C PRO A 78 10.97 -6.85 13.24
N ASP A 79 11.66 -5.72 13.48
CA ASP A 79 11.11 -4.61 14.28
C ASP A 79 9.92 -3.94 13.57
N MET A 80 10.02 -3.74 12.26
CA MET A 80 8.89 -3.27 11.45
C MET A 80 7.66 -4.18 11.63
N LEU A 81 7.83 -5.49 11.52
CA LEU A 81 6.73 -6.44 11.70
C LEU A 81 6.16 -6.38 13.12
N LYS A 82 6.99 -6.26 14.14
CA LYS A 82 6.54 -6.11 15.52
C LYS A 82 5.65 -4.89 15.68
N ARG A 83 6.07 -3.73 15.18
CA ARG A 83 5.28 -2.49 15.21
C ARG A 83 3.94 -2.63 14.49
N LEU A 84 3.93 -3.37 13.37
CA LEU A 84 2.70 -3.64 12.62
C LEU A 84 1.74 -4.58 13.37
N TYR A 85 2.26 -5.60 14.05
CA TYR A 85 1.44 -6.47 14.90
C TYR A 85 0.87 -5.70 16.11
N GLU A 86 1.63 -4.79 16.71
CA GLU A 86 1.14 -3.89 17.75
C GLU A 86 0.00 -2.98 17.23
N LEU A 87 0.13 -2.45 16.01
CA LEU A 87 -0.95 -1.68 15.37
C LEU A 87 -2.20 -2.53 15.11
N ARG A 88 -2.01 -3.76 14.61
CA ARG A 88 -3.10 -4.73 14.40
C ARG A 88 -3.88 -4.99 15.69
N ASP A 89 -3.17 -5.34 16.75
CA ASP A 89 -3.79 -5.68 18.03
C ASP A 89 -4.48 -4.46 18.63
N TYR A 90 -3.88 -3.29 18.51
CA TYR A 90 -4.51 -2.03 18.89
C TYR A 90 -5.80 -1.77 18.09
N ALA A 91 -5.74 -1.85 16.77
CA ALA A 91 -6.89 -1.59 15.90
C ALA A 91 -8.05 -2.56 16.18
N ARG A 92 -7.74 -3.84 16.36
CA ARG A 92 -8.73 -4.87 16.68
C ARG A 92 -9.53 -4.59 17.97
N HIS A 93 -8.90 -3.97 18.97
CA HIS A 93 -9.54 -3.73 20.27
C HIS A 93 -10.13 -2.32 20.42
N ASN A 94 -9.66 -1.36 19.62
CA ASN A 94 -9.95 0.06 19.85
C ASN A 94 -10.61 0.77 18.67
N ILE A 95 -10.64 0.15 17.48
CA ILE A 95 -11.09 0.80 16.24
C ILE A 95 -12.30 0.05 15.67
N ASP A 96 -13.32 0.79 15.32
CA ASP A 96 -14.52 0.23 14.67
C ASP A 96 -14.45 0.22 13.16
N THR A 97 -13.82 1.25 12.63
CA THR A 97 -13.73 1.47 11.18
C THR A 97 -12.38 2.05 10.79
N VAL A 98 -11.75 1.45 9.81
CA VAL A 98 -10.57 1.99 9.13
C VAL A 98 -11.01 2.59 7.80
N VAL A 99 -10.53 3.80 7.51
CA VAL A 99 -10.67 4.41 6.19
C VAL A 99 -9.25 4.58 5.61
N SER A 100 -8.96 3.81 4.58
CA SER A 100 -7.71 3.92 3.84
C SER A 100 -7.84 5.01 2.79
N VAL A 101 -6.95 6.00 2.85
CA VAL A 101 -6.93 7.14 1.93
C VAL A 101 -5.64 7.09 1.11
N GLY A 102 -5.75 6.75 -0.16
CA GLY A 102 -4.59 6.59 -1.06
C GLY A 102 -5.01 6.37 -2.51
N ILE A 103 -4.06 6.51 -3.44
CA ILE A 103 -4.29 6.32 -4.87
C ILE A 103 -3.18 5.46 -5.49
N GLY A 104 -3.45 4.81 -6.61
CA GLY A 104 -2.47 4.02 -7.34
C GLY A 104 -1.85 2.91 -6.48
N GLY A 105 -0.53 2.90 -6.36
CA GLY A 105 0.19 1.92 -5.54
C GLY A 105 -0.16 1.95 -4.05
N SER A 106 -0.56 3.10 -3.54
CA SER A 106 -1.02 3.27 -2.15
C SER A 106 -2.44 2.73 -1.90
N TYR A 107 -3.14 2.28 -2.92
CA TYR A 107 -4.52 1.79 -2.85
C TYR A 107 -4.68 0.37 -3.43
N LEU A 108 -4.23 0.16 -4.68
CA LEU A 108 -4.61 -1.03 -5.46
C LEU A 108 -4.17 -2.34 -4.82
N GLY A 109 -2.92 -2.42 -4.35
CA GLY A 109 -2.40 -3.65 -3.74
C GLY A 109 -3.15 -4.02 -2.47
N SER A 110 -3.38 -3.06 -1.59
CA SER A 110 -4.14 -3.25 -0.34
C SER A 110 -5.59 -3.62 -0.61
N LYS A 111 -6.21 -2.99 -1.62
CA LYS A 111 -7.58 -3.31 -2.03
C LYS A 111 -7.71 -4.74 -2.55
N VAL A 112 -6.76 -5.21 -3.36
CA VAL A 112 -6.74 -6.59 -3.85
C VAL A 112 -6.64 -7.58 -2.69
N ILE A 113 -5.71 -7.36 -1.73
CA ILE A 113 -5.56 -8.24 -0.57
C ILE A 113 -6.86 -8.26 0.23
N PHE A 114 -7.44 -7.10 0.50
CA PHE A 114 -8.70 -7.00 1.23
C PHE A 114 -9.84 -7.75 0.53
N ASP A 115 -10.01 -7.57 -0.77
CA ASP A 115 -11.09 -8.24 -1.53
C ASP A 115 -10.93 -9.76 -1.56
N VAL A 116 -9.70 -10.24 -1.67
CA VAL A 116 -9.40 -11.69 -1.66
C VAL A 116 -9.63 -12.31 -0.28
N GLN A 117 -9.20 -11.65 0.79
CA GLN A 117 -9.23 -12.20 2.14
C GLN A 117 -10.58 -12.00 2.83
N CYS A 118 -11.17 -10.82 2.67
CA CYS A 118 -12.38 -10.42 3.39
C CYS A 118 -13.65 -10.54 2.56
N GLY A 119 -13.54 -10.43 1.24
CA GLY A 119 -14.68 -10.48 0.31
C GLY A 119 -15.54 -9.21 0.33
N ALA A 120 -16.49 -9.15 -0.60
CA ALA A 120 -17.28 -7.95 -0.88
C ALA A 120 -18.23 -7.54 0.26
N PHE A 121 -18.61 -8.45 1.14
CA PHE A 121 -19.62 -8.22 2.19
C PHE A 121 -19.05 -8.08 3.59
N TRP A 122 -17.72 -7.98 3.72
CA TRP A 122 -17.03 -7.86 5.01
C TRP A 122 -17.64 -6.81 5.94
N ASN A 123 -17.92 -5.62 5.42
CA ASN A 123 -18.45 -4.51 6.20
C ASN A 123 -19.89 -4.72 6.70
N ASN A 124 -20.62 -5.69 6.15
CA ASN A 124 -21.97 -6.06 6.55
C ASN A 124 -22.01 -7.08 7.71
N LEU A 125 -20.88 -7.74 7.97
CA LEU A 125 -20.75 -8.71 9.05
C LEU A 125 -20.76 -8.01 10.41
N SER A 126 -21.21 -8.74 11.46
CA SER A 126 -21.08 -8.31 12.84
C SER A 126 -19.61 -8.25 13.28
N THR A 127 -19.33 -7.59 14.40
CA THR A 127 -17.97 -7.54 14.95
C THR A 127 -17.45 -8.93 15.32
N GLU A 128 -18.32 -9.82 15.80
CA GLU A 128 -17.97 -11.21 16.11
C GLU A 128 -17.60 -12.01 14.87
N GLU A 129 -18.40 -11.90 13.82
CA GLU A 129 -18.13 -12.57 12.53
C GLU A 129 -16.84 -12.05 11.86
N ARG A 130 -16.45 -10.81 12.13
CA ARG A 130 -15.16 -10.24 11.73
C ARG A 130 -14.03 -10.55 12.72
N ASN A 131 -14.24 -11.41 13.73
CA ASN A 131 -13.27 -11.72 14.77
C ASN A 131 -12.73 -10.48 15.52
N GLY A 132 -13.54 -9.44 15.67
CA GLY A 132 -13.16 -8.19 16.31
C GLY A 132 -12.44 -7.19 15.38
N TYR A 133 -12.14 -7.56 14.15
CA TYR A 133 -11.49 -6.65 13.20
C TYR A 133 -12.43 -5.53 12.74
N PRO A 134 -11.89 -4.33 12.48
CA PRO A 134 -12.70 -3.18 12.07
C PRO A 134 -13.34 -3.35 10.69
N ARG A 135 -14.33 -2.53 10.37
CA ARG A 135 -14.77 -2.32 8.99
C ARG A 135 -13.69 -1.59 8.21
N MET A 136 -13.65 -1.79 6.90
CA MET A 136 -12.70 -1.10 6.04
C MET A 136 -13.38 -0.41 4.87
N TYR A 137 -13.05 0.86 4.69
CA TYR A 137 -13.44 1.64 3.51
C TYR A 137 -12.20 2.23 2.84
N PHE A 138 -12.31 2.50 1.55
CA PHE A 138 -11.24 3.08 0.75
C PHE A 138 -11.69 4.42 0.18
N ALA A 139 -10.83 5.43 0.24
CA ALA A 139 -11.05 6.76 -0.31
C ALA A 139 -9.75 7.31 -0.92
N GLY A 140 -9.82 8.47 -1.55
CA GLY A 140 -8.61 9.13 -2.09
C GLY A 140 -8.15 8.60 -3.45
N PHE A 141 -8.81 7.59 -3.99
CA PHE A 141 -8.48 7.04 -5.31
C PHE A 141 -9.14 7.80 -6.47
N ASN A 142 -10.04 8.71 -6.16
CA ASN A 142 -10.70 9.63 -7.10
C ASN A 142 -11.17 10.90 -6.37
N VAL A 143 -11.76 11.85 -7.11
CA VAL A 143 -12.37 13.10 -6.60
C VAL A 143 -13.89 13.04 -6.79
N ASP A 144 -14.52 11.99 -6.32
CA ASP A 144 -15.96 11.78 -6.40
C ASP A 144 -16.65 12.28 -5.12
N GLY A 145 -17.33 13.42 -5.23
CA GLY A 145 -18.02 14.03 -4.09
C GLY A 145 -19.20 13.21 -3.58
N ASP A 146 -19.92 12.50 -4.46
CA ASP A 146 -21.07 11.68 -4.08
C ASP A 146 -20.62 10.43 -3.31
N TYR A 147 -19.52 9.80 -3.76
CA TYR A 147 -18.92 8.69 -3.05
C TYR A 147 -18.47 9.12 -1.64
N LEU A 148 -17.75 10.24 -1.54
CA LEU A 148 -17.25 10.74 -0.27
C LEU A 148 -18.40 11.14 0.68
N ALA A 149 -19.45 11.79 0.17
CA ALA A 149 -20.65 12.11 0.94
C ALA A 149 -21.36 10.84 1.43
N GLY A 150 -21.41 9.80 0.61
CA GLY A 150 -21.95 8.48 0.97
C GLY A 150 -21.16 7.83 2.09
N LEU A 151 -19.83 7.87 2.01
CA LEU A 151 -18.95 7.36 3.05
C LEU A 151 -19.14 8.12 4.36
N ILE A 152 -19.13 9.45 4.33
CA ILE A 152 -19.35 10.29 5.53
C ILE A 152 -20.69 9.96 6.20
N ARG A 153 -21.77 9.84 5.44
CA ARG A 153 -23.08 9.42 5.98
C ARG A 153 -23.04 8.04 6.61
N THR A 154 -22.26 7.12 6.05
CA THR A 154 -22.09 5.77 6.59
C THR A 154 -21.37 5.80 7.94
N LEU A 155 -20.30 6.58 8.05
CA LEU A 155 -19.55 6.76 9.30
C LEU A 155 -20.43 7.42 10.38
N GLU A 156 -21.19 8.46 10.02
CA GLU A 156 -22.13 9.14 10.90
C GLU A 156 -23.22 8.19 11.42
N TYR A 157 -23.83 7.38 10.55
CA TYR A 157 -24.80 6.37 10.95
C TYR A 157 -24.21 5.34 11.92
N GLN A 158 -23.01 4.87 11.66
CA GLN A 158 -22.32 3.91 12.54
C GLN A 158 -22.02 4.54 13.91
N ALA A 159 -21.59 5.81 13.93
CA ALA A 159 -21.35 6.55 15.17
C ALA A 159 -22.65 6.74 15.99
N GLN A 160 -23.75 7.11 15.33
CA GLN A 160 -25.06 7.23 15.99
C GLN A 160 -25.51 5.89 16.58
N LYS A 161 -25.26 4.78 15.88
CA LYS A 161 -25.67 3.45 16.32
C LYS A 161 -24.86 2.94 17.52
N LYS A 162 -23.53 3.19 17.55
CA LYS A 162 -22.63 2.72 18.61
C LYS A 162 -22.54 3.71 19.78
N GLY A 163 -22.74 5.00 19.50
CA GLY A 163 -22.59 6.06 20.50
C GLY A 163 -21.16 6.60 20.62
N PRO A 164 -20.79 7.21 21.75
CA PRO A 164 -19.53 7.94 21.93
C PRO A 164 -18.28 7.08 21.85
N ASP A 165 -18.40 5.77 21.99
CA ASP A 165 -17.26 4.84 21.89
C ASP A 165 -16.90 4.48 20.45
N TYR A 166 -17.66 4.96 19.46
CA TYR A 166 -17.33 4.73 18.06
C TYR A 166 -16.06 5.48 17.67
N LYS A 167 -15.10 4.75 17.07
CA LYS A 167 -13.81 5.31 16.71
C LYS A 167 -13.37 4.92 15.30
N VAL A 168 -12.93 5.91 14.55
CA VAL A 168 -12.41 5.76 13.17
C VAL A 168 -10.90 5.91 13.16
N MET A 169 -10.21 5.05 12.41
CA MET A 169 -8.80 5.24 12.06
C MET A 169 -8.71 5.67 10.60
N LEU A 170 -8.18 6.86 10.34
CA LEU A 170 -7.82 7.34 9.00
C LEU A 170 -6.38 6.93 8.69
N VAL A 171 -6.17 6.09 7.69
CA VAL A 171 -4.84 5.71 7.22
C VAL A 171 -4.55 6.46 5.92
N ILE A 172 -3.78 7.54 6.01
CA ILE A 172 -3.38 8.33 4.85
C ILE A 172 -2.03 7.85 4.30
N THR A 173 -2.00 7.47 3.02
CA THR A 173 -0.79 6.96 2.36
C THR A 173 -0.41 7.85 1.19
N SER A 174 0.70 8.58 1.35
CA SER A 174 1.30 9.39 0.28
C SER A 174 2.77 9.63 0.56
N LYS A 175 3.66 9.32 -0.39
CA LYS A 175 5.11 9.53 -0.22
C LYS A 175 5.44 11.00 0.05
N SER A 176 4.96 11.90 -0.79
CA SER A 176 5.25 13.35 -0.70
C SER A 176 4.21 14.15 0.09
N GLY A 177 2.99 13.62 0.24
CA GLY A 177 1.86 14.41 0.74
C GLY A 177 1.36 15.49 -0.23
N SER A 178 1.86 15.52 -1.47
CA SER A 178 1.49 16.52 -2.49
C SER A 178 0.49 15.98 -3.52
N THR A 179 0.13 14.71 -3.45
CA THR A 179 -0.87 14.12 -4.35
C THR A 179 -2.25 14.64 -3.97
N ILE A 180 -2.90 15.34 -4.91
CA ILE A 180 -4.11 16.14 -4.64
C ILE A 180 -5.27 15.27 -4.19
N GLU A 181 -5.54 14.15 -4.88
CA GLU A 181 -6.71 13.32 -4.64
C GLU A 181 -6.76 12.74 -3.20
N PRO A 182 -5.73 12.04 -2.69
CA PRO A 182 -5.77 11.54 -1.32
C PRO A 182 -5.74 12.66 -0.29
N MET A 183 -4.98 13.74 -0.52
CA MET A 183 -4.90 14.84 0.44
C MET A 183 -6.24 15.58 0.56
N ALA A 184 -6.90 15.91 -0.56
CA ALA A 184 -8.21 16.56 -0.55
C ALA A 184 -9.27 15.67 0.13
N ASN A 185 -9.33 14.39 -0.20
CA ASN A 185 -10.26 13.45 0.45
C ASN A 185 -9.98 13.32 1.95
N PHE A 186 -8.71 13.24 2.34
CA PHE A 186 -8.31 13.18 3.76
C PHE A 186 -8.79 14.41 4.53
N MET A 187 -8.50 15.62 4.04
CA MET A 187 -8.89 16.87 4.68
C MET A 187 -10.42 17.00 4.82
N ILE A 188 -11.18 16.59 3.80
CA ILE A 188 -12.65 16.60 3.85
C ILE A 188 -13.17 15.58 4.85
N LEU A 189 -12.62 14.35 4.88
CA LEU A 189 -13.00 13.31 5.83
C LEU A 189 -12.68 13.74 7.26
N GLU A 190 -11.47 14.21 7.52
CA GLU A 190 -11.05 14.69 8.83
C GLU A 190 -11.96 15.79 9.35
N LYS A 191 -12.20 16.83 8.52
CA LYS A 191 -13.12 17.92 8.86
C LYS A 191 -14.53 17.42 9.11
N ALA A 192 -15.02 16.47 8.32
CA ALA A 192 -16.34 15.91 8.48
C ALA A 192 -16.49 15.12 9.80
N LEU A 193 -15.46 14.42 10.26
CA LEU A 193 -15.45 13.73 11.54
C LEU A 193 -15.43 14.73 12.70
N GLN A 194 -14.60 15.77 12.61
CA GLN A 194 -14.55 16.86 13.60
C GLN A 194 -15.90 17.55 13.77
N ASP A 195 -16.53 17.97 12.66
CA ASP A 195 -17.82 18.69 12.68
C ASP A 195 -18.97 17.84 13.27
N ARG A 196 -18.83 16.51 13.26
CA ARG A 196 -19.80 15.56 13.80
C ARG A 196 -19.44 15.01 15.18
N ASN A 197 -18.34 15.48 15.77
CA ASN A 197 -17.80 14.97 17.04
C ASN A 197 -17.61 13.44 17.03
N ILE A 198 -17.18 12.87 15.91
CA ILE A 198 -16.82 11.45 15.78
C ILE A 198 -15.36 11.28 16.18
N ASN A 199 -15.10 10.39 17.15
CA ASN A 199 -13.74 10.10 17.57
C ASN A 199 -12.94 9.49 16.43
N TYR A 200 -11.74 10.01 16.18
CA TYR A 200 -10.85 9.48 15.19
C TYR A 200 -9.38 9.60 15.60
N GLU A 201 -8.56 8.82 14.93
CA GLU A 201 -7.10 8.96 14.97
C GLU A 201 -6.54 8.79 13.55
N VAL A 202 -5.33 9.29 13.35
CA VAL A 202 -4.66 9.25 12.06
C VAL A 202 -3.39 8.41 12.13
N VAL A 203 -3.20 7.59 11.12
CA VAL A 203 -1.95 6.88 10.82
C VAL A 203 -1.45 7.38 9.48
N ALA A 204 -0.22 7.88 9.42
CA ALA A 204 0.40 8.35 8.19
C ALA A 204 1.41 7.33 7.66
N VAL A 205 1.26 6.90 6.40
CA VAL A 205 2.25 6.11 5.69
C VAL A 205 2.92 7.02 4.67
N THR A 206 4.16 7.41 4.95
CA THR A 206 4.85 8.46 4.20
C THR A 206 6.37 8.25 4.19
N ASP A 207 7.10 9.11 3.49
CA ASP A 207 8.55 9.13 3.57
C ASP A 207 8.99 9.68 4.93
N VAL A 208 9.78 8.92 5.66
CA VAL A 208 10.31 9.27 6.99
C VAL A 208 11.83 9.41 6.98
N SER A 209 12.44 9.52 5.80
CA SER A 209 13.91 9.50 5.63
C SER A 209 14.60 10.80 6.08
N ASP A 210 13.89 11.92 6.12
CA ASP A 210 14.44 13.22 6.47
C ASP A 210 13.44 14.02 7.32
N ASP A 211 13.71 14.14 8.60
CA ASP A 211 12.89 14.94 9.53
C ASP A 211 13.38 16.41 9.62
N GLU A 212 14.55 16.76 9.06
CA GLU A 212 15.00 18.15 8.97
C GLU A 212 14.33 18.88 7.80
N HIS A 213 14.07 18.14 6.70
CA HIS A 213 13.33 18.64 5.53
C HIS A 213 12.16 17.69 5.19
N PRO A 214 11.17 17.59 6.08
CA PRO A 214 10.11 16.60 5.94
C PRO A 214 9.22 16.89 4.73
N THR A 215 8.69 15.82 4.15
CA THR A 215 7.59 15.94 3.17
C THR A 215 6.35 16.57 3.84
N ILE A 216 5.40 17.07 3.04
CA ILE A 216 4.19 17.72 3.55
C ILE A 216 3.45 16.80 4.53
N LEU A 217 3.21 15.54 4.17
CA LEU A 217 2.51 14.60 5.03
C LEU A 217 3.33 14.23 6.28
N ARG A 218 4.67 14.15 6.14
CA ARG A 218 5.55 13.92 7.29
C ARG A 218 5.52 15.09 8.27
N ALA A 219 5.56 16.33 7.78
CA ALA A 219 5.46 17.52 8.61
C ALA A 219 4.12 17.56 9.39
N MET A 220 3.00 17.28 8.71
CA MET A 220 1.69 17.18 9.37
C MET A 220 1.67 16.07 10.45
N ALA A 221 2.29 14.94 10.16
CA ALA A 221 2.33 13.83 11.13
C ALA A 221 3.16 14.17 12.37
N LEU A 222 4.29 14.88 12.20
CA LEU A 222 5.12 15.36 13.31
C LEU A 222 4.37 16.40 14.16
N GLU A 223 3.74 17.38 13.53
CA GLU A 223 2.99 18.45 14.21
C GLU A 223 1.82 17.88 15.04
N ASN A 224 1.13 16.87 14.52
CA ASN A 224 -0.05 16.31 15.18
C ASN A 224 0.24 15.03 15.98
N ASN A 225 1.51 14.62 16.11
CA ASN A 225 1.93 13.39 16.80
C ASN A 225 1.23 12.12 16.28
N TRP A 226 1.01 12.04 14.97
CA TRP A 226 0.43 10.85 14.36
C TRP A 226 1.41 9.69 14.35
N LYS A 227 0.92 8.47 14.47
CA LYS A 227 1.73 7.27 14.18
C LYS A 227 2.15 7.27 12.73
N THR A 228 3.44 7.01 12.48
CA THR A 228 3.99 7.00 11.12
C THR A 228 4.58 5.65 10.77
N TYR A 229 4.40 5.28 9.49
CA TYR A 229 5.00 4.12 8.84
C TYR A 229 5.70 4.56 7.57
N SER A 230 6.75 3.83 7.18
CA SER A 230 7.64 4.26 6.11
C SER A 230 7.16 3.82 4.73
N ILE A 231 7.36 4.70 3.75
CA ILE A 231 7.43 4.30 2.35
C ILE A 231 8.92 4.15 2.01
N PRO A 232 9.44 2.95 1.83
CA PRO A 232 10.87 2.73 1.68
C PRO A 232 11.40 3.34 0.39
N TYR A 233 12.60 3.92 0.49
CA TYR A 233 13.36 4.37 -0.67
C TYR A 233 13.72 3.20 -1.57
N GLY A 234 13.71 3.40 -2.89
CA GLY A 234 14.03 2.34 -3.85
C GLY A 234 12.89 1.35 -4.14
N VAL A 235 11.71 1.56 -3.56
CA VAL A 235 10.51 0.79 -3.90
C VAL A 235 9.47 1.68 -4.58
N GLY A 236 9.19 1.40 -5.84
CA GLY A 236 8.16 2.09 -6.60
C GLY A 236 6.75 1.77 -6.10
N GLY A 237 5.81 2.74 -6.23
CA GLY A 237 4.44 2.61 -5.71
C GLY A 237 3.74 1.30 -6.12
N ARG A 238 3.89 0.85 -7.38
CA ARG A 238 3.27 -0.39 -7.86
C ARG A 238 3.81 -1.68 -7.23
N PHE A 239 4.95 -1.63 -6.53
CA PHE A 239 5.56 -2.75 -5.83
C PHE A 239 5.39 -2.67 -4.31
N SER A 240 4.79 -1.60 -3.78
CA SER A 240 4.80 -1.26 -2.36
C SER A 240 3.87 -2.09 -1.48
N VAL A 241 3.04 -2.96 -2.05
CA VAL A 241 2.09 -3.78 -1.29
C VAL A 241 2.75 -4.69 -0.26
N PHE A 242 3.99 -5.12 -0.50
CA PHE A 242 4.79 -5.90 0.45
C PHE A 242 5.77 -5.03 1.27
N THR A 243 5.38 -3.80 1.56
CA THR A 243 6.04 -2.89 2.50
C THR A 243 5.03 -2.44 3.56
N GLU A 244 5.42 -1.54 4.46
CA GLU A 244 4.49 -0.92 5.42
C GLU A 244 3.25 -0.30 4.73
N VAL A 245 3.35 0.12 3.45
CA VAL A 245 2.21 0.63 2.66
C VAL A 245 1.04 -0.36 2.60
N GLY A 246 1.34 -1.62 2.30
CA GLY A 246 0.32 -2.66 2.24
C GLY A 246 0.08 -3.34 3.59
N PHE A 247 1.16 -3.55 4.37
CA PHE A 247 1.08 -4.27 5.64
C PHE A 247 0.26 -3.53 6.70
N VAL A 248 0.31 -2.20 6.77
CA VAL A 248 -0.53 -1.41 7.67
C VAL A 248 -2.02 -1.75 7.50
N LEU A 249 -2.46 -1.96 6.26
CA LEU A 249 -3.86 -2.28 5.99
C LEU A 249 -4.14 -3.79 6.03
N SER A 250 -3.26 -4.63 5.48
CA SER A 250 -3.50 -6.07 5.42
C SER A 250 -3.46 -6.72 6.81
N LEU A 251 -2.53 -6.34 7.67
CA LEU A 251 -2.44 -6.89 9.02
C LEU A 251 -3.58 -6.44 9.94
N ILE A 252 -4.21 -5.29 9.70
CA ILE A 252 -5.39 -4.85 10.46
C ILE A 252 -6.61 -5.76 10.18
N HIS A 253 -6.58 -6.62 9.13
CA HIS A 253 -7.72 -7.41 8.67
C HIS A 253 -7.45 -8.92 8.55
N ILE A 254 -6.21 -9.37 8.84
CA ILE A 254 -5.83 -10.78 8.71
C ILE A 254 -5.40 -11.39 10.04
#